data_5d9b49202f214b4dd1b9a81d74bb5f56
#
_entry.id   5d9b49202f214b4dd1b9a81d74bb5f56
#
_cell.length_a   1.000
_cell.length_b   1.000
_cell.length_c   1.000
_cell.angle_alpha   90.00
_cell.angle_beta   90.00
_cell.angle_gamma   90.00
#
_symmetry.space_group_name_H-M   'P 1'
#
loop_
_entity.id
_entity.type
_entity.pdbx_description
1 polymer ?
#
loop_
_entity_poly.entity_id
_entity_poly.type
_entity_poly.pdbx_seq_one_letter_code
_entity_poly.pdbx_strand_id
1 'polypeptide(L)'
;MWYLPYESQGNLFYSDNGQISSLAGNRRWIMIVTETDIERLKINDIEPHRDNRGFFARAFCKEEFAKNNLESEIIQCNLSHNIQKGTLRGMHYQIPPHEEIKMVRCTKGTIFDVAVDLRENSPTYLKWRGFEIRADNYSMLYIPRGCAHGYQTLEDDTTVFYMVTEPFHPESERGIRWNDPTITIKWPLPVSFISDKDNNYSDFIP
;
A
#
# COMPACT_ATOMS: atom_id res chain seq x y z
N MET A 1 -15.94 10.24 -23.87
CA MET A 1 -17.36 10.45 -23.45
C MET A 1 -17.72 9.47 -22.34
N TRP A 2 -17.16 9.62 -21.14
CA TRP A 2 -17.49 8.81 -19.95
C TRP A 2 -16.88 9.47 -18.73
N TYR A 3 -17.52 10.49 -18.17
CA TYR A 3 -17.39 10.80 -16.74
C TYR A 3 -18.41 11.87 -16.37
N LEU A 4 -19.54 11.47 -15.84
CA LEU A 4 -20.33 12.34 -14.97
C LEU A 4 -19.96 11.97 -13.53
N PRO A 5 -19.50 12.90 -12.71
CA PRO A 5 -19.29 12.65 -11.30
C PRO A 5 -20.64 12.37 -10.65
N TYR A 6 -20.71 11.29 -9.85
CA TYR A 6 -21.88 10.97 -9.05
C TYR A 6 -22.09 12.03 -7.96
N GLU A 7 -23.22 12.74 -8.04
CA GLU A 7 -23.70 13.61 -6.97
C GLU A 7 -24.59 12.82 -6.01
N SER A 8 -24.19 12.69 -4.74
CA SER A 8 -25.08 12.26 -3.68
C SER A 8 -26.12 13.36 -3.45
N GLN A 9 -27.38 13.11 -3.81
CA GLN A 9 -28.59 13.87 -3.49
C GLN A 9 -28.40 15.36 -3.08
N GLY A 10 -27.84 16.16 -3.96
CA GLY A 10 -28.07 17.59 -4.00
C GLY A 10 -29.18 17.83 -5.00
N ASN A 11 -30.24 18.50 -4.61
CA ASN A 11 -31.36 18.84 -5.51
C ASN A 11 -30.81 19.54 -6.77
N LEU A 12 -30.92 18.88 -7.91
CA LEU A 12 -30.68 19.50 -9.21
C LEU A 12 -31.87 20.42 -9.49
N PHE A 13 -31.65 21.70 -9.43
CA PHE A 13 -32.63 22.68 -9.92
C PHE A 13 -32.25 23.04 -11.37
N TYR A 14 -33.19 22.83 -12.28
CA TYR A 14 -33.09 23.37 -13.64
C TYR A 14 -33.62 24.80 -13.60
N SER A 15 -32.84 25.76 -14.01
CA SER A 15 -33.36 27.09 -14.33
C SER A 15 -33.96 27.06 -15.73
N ASP A 16 -34.94 27.92 -16.01
CA ASP A 16 -35.62 28.04 -17.28
C ASP A 16 -34.67 28.33 -18.50
N ASN A 17 -33.41 28.57 -18.24
CA ASN A 17 -32.38 28.88 -19.24
C ASN A 17 -31.40 27.73 -19.51
N GLY A 18 -31.66 26.50 -19.02
CA GLY A 18 -30.82 25.34 -19.31
C GLY A 18 -29.42 25.38 -18.66
N GLN A 19 -29.15 26.29 -17.73
CA GLN A 19 -27.91 26.30 -16.98
C GLN A 19 -28.05 25.46 -15.68
N ILE A 20 -27.15 24.53 -15.51
CA ILE A 20 -27.04 23.74 -14.27
C ILE A 20 -26.29 24.58 -13.24
N SER A 21 -27.01 25.08 -12.24
CA SER A 21 -26.39 25.66 -11.04
C SER A 21 -26.27 24.57 -9.98
N SER A 22 -25.09 24.03 -9.75
CA SER A 22 -24.84 23.13 -8.63
C SER A 22 -24.57 23.95 -7.37
N LEU A 23 -25.41 23.79 -6.34
CA LEU A 23 -25.07 24.11 -4.95
C LEU A 23 -24.26 22.98 -4.29
N ALA A 24 -23.56 22.17 -5.09
CA ALA A 24 -22.60 21.22 -4.59
C ALA A 24 -21.42 22.00 -4.02
N GLY A 25 -21.44 22.23 -2.70
CA GLY A 25 -20.24 22.62 -1.97
C GLY A 25 -19.11 21.70 -2.38
N ASN A 26 -17.94 22.27 -2.69
CA ASN A 26 -16.72 21.56 -3.05
C ASN A 26 -16.46 20.39 -2.08
N ARG A 27 -17.05 19.21 -2.32
CA ARG A 27 -16.67 17.98 -1.63
C ARG A 27 -15.29 17.63 -2.13
N ARG A 28 -14.30 17.99 -1.35
CA ARG A 28 -12.92 17.58 -1.58
C ARG A 28 -12.86 16.07 -1.33
N TRP A 29 -12.48 15.33 -2.33
CA TRP A 29 -11.99 13.97 -2.18
C TRP A 29 -10.71 14.05 -1.37
N ILE A 30 -10.68 13.51 -0.16
CA ILE A 30 -9.53 13.64 0.72
C ILE A 30 -9.00 12.24 0.99
N MET A 31 -7.71 12.03 0.67
CA MET A 31 -6.97 10.88 1.15
C MET A 31 -6.55 11.15 2.60
N ILE A 32 -6.81 10.20 3.48
CA ILE A 32 -6.42 10.29 4.89
C ILE A 32 -5.06 9.65 5.03
N VAL A 33 -4.04 10.45 5.33
CA VAL A 33 -2.66 9.99 5.53
C VAL A 33 -2.35 9.99 7.03
N THR A 34 -2.02 8.83 7.56
CA THR A 34 -1.68 8.64 8.98
C THR A 34 -0.20 8.26 9.10
N GLU A 35 0.52 9.00 9.94
CA GLU A 35 1.91 8.68 10.29
C GLU A 35 1.96 7.41 11.14
N THR A 36 3.05 6.65 11.01
CA THR A 36 3.35 5.52 11.87
C THR A 36 4.54 5.83 12.79
N ASP A 37 4.92 4.88 13.62
CA ASP A 37 6.12 4.99 14.46
C ASP A 37 7.43 4.59 13.75
N ILE A 38 7.36 4.22 12.47
CA ILE A 38 8.51 4.08 11.57
C ILE A 38 8.60 5.36 10.73
N GLU A 39 9.77 5.94 10.69
CA GLU A 39 9.99 7.21 9.98
C GLU A 39 9.54 7.11 8.51
N ARG A 40 8.64 8.01 8.09
CA ARG A 40 8.09 8.14 6.73
C ARG A 40 7.27 6.93 6.23
N LEU A 41 7.09 5.88 7.03
CA LEU A 41 6.12 4.81 6.75
C LEU A 41 4.72 5.33 7.10
N LYS A 42 3.77 5.23 6.17
CA LYS A 42 2.43 5.82 6.36
C LYS A 42 1.32 4.87 5.96
N ILE A 43 0.17 5.05 6.61
CA ILE A 43 -1.09 4.43 6.18
C ILE A 43 -1.88 5.49 5.40
N ASN A 44 -2.33 5.10 4.22
CA ASN A 44 -3.21 5.91 3.38
C ASN A 44 -4.57 5.24 3.30
N ASP A 45 -5.57 5.85 3.92
CA ASP A 45 -6.95 5.39 3.84
C ASP A 45 -7.70 6.15 2.76
N ILE A 46 -8.62 5.46 2.09
CA ILE A 46 -9.54 6.09 1.15
C ILE A 46 -10.87 6.40 1.85
N GLU A 47 -11.54 7.45 1.42
CA GLU A 47 -12.88 7.80 1.88
C GLU A 47 -13.93 7.26 0.88
N PRO A 48 -14.66 6.16 1.22
CA PRO A 48 -15.68 5.61 0.34
C PRO A 48 -16.95 6.44 0.37
N HIS A 49 -17.39 6.93 -0.79
CA HIS A 49 -18.70 7.56 -0.98
C HIS A 49 -19.73 6.49 -1.34
N ARG A 50 -20.63 6.18 -0.41
CA ARG A 50 -21.58 5.09 -0.52
C ARG A 50 -22.94 5.54 -1.04
N ASP A 51 -23.55 4.71 -1.90
CA ASP A 51 -24.94 4.80 -2.35
C ASP A 51 -25.57 3.43 -2.52
N ASN A 52 -26.79 3.36 -3.11
CA ASN A 52 -27.50 2.11 -3.32
C ASN A 52 -26.82 1.13 -4.30
N ARG A 53 -25.80 1.56 -5.04
CA ARG A 53 -25.04 0.75 -5.99
C ARG A 53 -23.76 0.20 -5.37
N GLY A 54 -23.35 0.70 -4.17
CA GLY A 54 -22.10 0.37 -3.52
C GLY A 54 -21.34 1.63 -3.09
N PHE A 55 -20.09 1.79 -3.53
CA PHE A 55 -19.32 2.98 -3.25
C PHE A 55 -18.40 3.37 -4.42
N PHE A 56 -18.03 4.62 -4.42
CA PHE A 56 -16.92 5.15 -5.21
C PHE A 56 -15.88 5.77 -4.27
N ALA A 57 -14.60 5.52 -4.52
CA ALA A 57 -13.50 6.13 -3.79
C ALA A 57 -12.31 6.40 -4.70
N ARG A 58 -11.55 7.44 -4.39
CA ARG A 58 -10.29 7.72 -5.06
C ARG A 58 -9.19 6.89 -4.43
N ALA A 59 -8.62 5.96 -5.20
CA ALA A 59 -7.57 5.07 -4.73
C ALA A 59 -6.16 5.68 -4.83
N PHE A 60 -5.95 6.59 -5.79
CA PHE A 60 -4.70 7.32 -6.00
C PHE A 60 -4.99 8.68 -6.66
N CYS A 61 -4.26 9.71 -6.26
CA CYS A 61 -4.27 11.02 -6.90
C CYS A 61 -2.90 11.69 -6.76
N LYS A 62 -2.24 11.93 -7.88
CA LYS A 62 -0.91 12.55 -7.92
C LYS A 62 -0.85 13.87 -7.14
N GLU A 63 -1.86 14.72 -7.31
CA GLU A 63 -1.92 16.02 -6.62
C GLU A 63 -2.08 15.88 -5.10
N GLU A 64 -2.89 14.90 -4.64
CA GLU A 64 -3.10 14.67 -3.21
C GLU A 64 -1.87 14.05 -2.56
N PHE A 65 -1.17 13.14 -3.26
CA PHE A 65 0.12 12.62 -2.82
C PHE A 65 1.14 13.74 -2.66
N ALA A 66 1.31 14.59 -3.67
CA ALA A 66 2.23 15.71 -3.62
C ALA A 66 1.93 16.69 -2.47
N LYS A 67 0.64 16.99 -2.21
CA LYS A 67 0.22 17.84 -1.07
C LYS A 67 0.57 17.25 0.30
N ASN A 68 0.63 15.93 0.40
CA ASN A 68 1.01 15.20 1.61
C ASN A 68 2.51 14.86 1.66
N ASN A 69 3.32 15.44 0.77
CA ASN A 69 4.75 15.16 0.62
C ASN A 69 5.05 13.67 0.37
N LEU A 70 4.16 13.01 -0.38
CA LEU A 70 4.34 11.65 -0.84
C LEU A 70 4.81 11.64 -2.30
N GLU A 71 5.68 10.71 -2.63
CA GLU A 71 6.08 10.45 -4.01
C GLU A 71 4.87 10.01 -4.83
N SER A 72 4.71 10.57 -6.01
CA SER A 72 3.54 10.37 -6.85
C SER A 72 3.85 9.92 -8.29
N GLU A 73 5.13 9.77 -8.61
CA GLU A 73 5.57 9.24 -9.91
C GLU A 73 5.52 7.72 -9.90
N ILE A 74 4.34 7.18 -10.21
CA ILE A 74 4.12 5.73 -10.30
C ILE A 74 4.57 5.26 -11.68
N ILE A 75 5.48 4.28 -11.69
CA ILE A 75 6.03 3.72 -12.92
C ILE A 75 5.36 2.38 -13.26
N GLN A 76 5.05 1.58 -12.23
CA GLN A 76 4.56 0.22 -12.45
C GLN A 76 3.50 -0.15 -11.40
N CYS A 77 2.48 -0.89 -11.84
CA CYS A 77 1.44 -1.46 -10.98
C CYS A 77 1.43 -2.98 -11.17
N ASN A 78 1.29 -3.72 -10.07
CA ASN A 78 1.37 -5.17 -10.06
C ASN A 78 0.23 -5.79 -9.26
N LEU A 79 -0.14 -7.02 -9.64
CA LEU A 79 -1.03 -7.89 -8.89
C LEU A 79 -0.29 -9.13 -8.42
N SER A 80 -0.47 -9.50 -7.17
CA SER A 80 0.02 -10.75 -6.59
C SER A 80 -1.15 -11.54 -6.02
N HIS A 81 -1.45 -12.69 -6.63
CA HIS A 81 -2.47 -13.60 -6.15
C HIS A 81 -1.84 -14.74 -5.33
N ASN A 82 -2.47 -15.10 -4.21
CA ASN A 82 -1.98 -16.08 -3.26
C ASN A 82 -3.11 -17.06 -2.93
N ILE A 83 -2.90 -18.34 -3.22
CA ILE A 83 -3.94 -19.37 -3.10
C ILE A 83 -4.20 -19.72 -1.64
N GLN A 84 -3.13 -19.81 -0.82
CA GLN A 84 -3.20 -20.36 0.52
C GLN A 84 -2.97 -19.29 1.61
N LYS A 85 -3.74 -19.41 2.68
CA LYS A 85 -3.49 -18.73 3.96
C LYS A 85 -2.12 -19.12 4.52
N GLY A 86 -1.42 -18.14 5.11
CA GLY A 86 -0.06 -18.34 5.64
C GLY A 86 1.03 -18.27 4.56
N THR A 87 0.70 -17.97 3.29
CA THR A 87 1.71 -17.69 2.25
C THR A 87 2.49 -16.46 2.63
N LEU A 88 3.82 -16.55 2.62
CA LEU A 88 4.73 -15.46 2.92
C LEU A 88 5.51 -15.06 1.66
N ARG A 89 5.64 -13.76 1.42
CA ARG A 89 6.48 -13.17 0.38
C ARG A 89 7.32 -12.06 0.99
N GLY A 90 8.61 -12.11 0.78
CA GLY A 90 9.55 -11.11 1.31
C GLY A 90 10.64 -11.70 2.18
N MET A 91 11.42 -10.84 2.79
CA MET A 91 11.41 -9.36 2.77
C MET A 91 12.23 -8.87 1.58
N HIS A 92 11.70 -7.99 0.76
CA HIS A 92 12.36 -7.52 -0.46
C HIS A 92 12.58 -6.01 -0.43
N TYR A 93 13.72 -5.56 -0.97
CA TYR A 93 14.04 -4.16 -1.22
C TYR A 93 15.02 -4.04 -2.38
N GLN A 94 15.17 -2.84 -2.93
CA GLN A 94 16.22 -2.53 -3.88
C GLN A 94 17.20 -1.52 -3.25
N ILE A 95 18.50 -1.70 -3.57
CA ILE A 95 19.56 -0.79 -3.13
C ILE A 95 19.77 0.33 -4.15
N PRO A 96 20.41 1.47 -3.74
CA PRO A 96 20.78 2.52 -4.67
C PRO A 96 21.52 2.00 -5.92
N PRO A 97 21.29 2.58 -7.11
CA PRO A 97 20.45 3.76 -7.36
C PRO A 97 18.96 3.46 -7.61
N HIS A 98 18.50 2.21 -7.46
CA HIS A 98 17.18 1.72 -7.85
C HIS A 98 16.23 1.49 -6.67
N GLU A 99 16.37 2.26 -5.60
CA GLU A 99 15.45 2.20 -4.47
C GLU A 99 14.04 2.63 -4.89
N GLU A 100 13.05 1.83 -4.53
CA GLU A 100 11.66 2.14 -4.81
C GLU A 100 10.86 2.53 -3.57
N ILE A 101 9.83 3.31 -3.77
CA ILE A 101 8.69 3.40 -2.86
C ILE A 101 7.66 2.37 -3.30
N LYS A 102 7.08 1.65 -2.34
CA LYS A 102 5.97 0.74 -2.58
C LYS A 102 4.69 1.25 -1.94
N MET A 103 3.59 1.11 -2.64
CA MET A 103 2.26 1.41 -2.13
C MET A 103 1.42 0.14 -2.26
N VAL A 104 1.09 -0.48 -1.13
CA VAL A 104 0.55 -1.83 -1.07
C VAL A 104 -0.87 -1.82 -0.52
N ARG A 105 -1.78 -2.51 -1.19
CA ARG A 105 -3.19 -2.67 -0.79
C ARG A 105 -3.64 -4.11 -1.00
N CYS A 106 -4.39 -4.64 -0.04
CA CYS A 106 -5.14 -5.87 -0.25
C CYS A 106 -6.45 -5.56 -0.99
N THR A 107 -6.72 -6.25 -2.11
CA THR A 107 -7.93 -6.07 -2.91
C THR A 107 -8.90 -7.24 -2.78
N LYS A 108 -8.44 -8.37 -2.23
CA LYS A 108 -9.25 -9.54 -1.87
C LYS A 108 -8.59 -10.26 -0.71
N GLY A 109 -9.36 -10.61 0.33
CA GLY A 109 -8.86 -11.27 1.53
C GLY A 109 -8.15 -10.31 2.49
N THR A 110 -7.19 -10.83 3.24
CA THR A 110 -6.48 -10.13 4.31
C THR A 110 -5.01 -10.49 4.32
N ILE A 111 -4.13 -9.52 4.54
CA ILE A 111 -2.69 -9.71 4.73
C ILE A 111 -2.21 -9.08 6.03
N PHE A 112 -1.14 -9.62 6.59
CA PHE A 112 -0.27 -8.95 7.55
C PHE A 112 0.93 -8.40 6.77
N ASP A 113 0.93 -7.10 6.55
CA ASP A 113 1.88 -6.38 5.70
C ASP A 113 2.96 -5.74 6.55
N VAL A 114 4.24 -6.03 6.28
CA VAL A 114 5.37 -5.68 7.14
C VAL A 114 6.38 -4.82 6.40
N ALA A 115 6.80 -3.73 7.05
CA ALA A 115 7.95 -2.94 6.63
C ALA A 115 9.04 -2.93 7.71
N VAL A 116 10.30 -3.03 7.27
CA VAL A 116 11.51 -2.94 8.12
C VAL A 116 12.33 -1.76 7.65
N ASP A 117 12.69 -0.86 8.55
CA ASP A 117 13.54 0.28 8.24
C ASP A 117 15.02 -0.13 8.20
N LEU A 118 15.63 -0.06 7.01
CA LEU A 118 17.04 -0.41 6.79
C LEU A 118 17.94 0.83 6.59
N ARG A 119 17.40 2.02 6.78
CA ARG A 119 18.13 3.29 6.62
C ARG A 119 19.00 3.55 7.85
N GLU A 120 20.30 3.40 7.72
CA GLU A 120 21.27 3.52 8.83
C GLU A 120 21.16 4.85 9.60
N ASN A 121 20.83 5.94 8.91
CA ASN A 121 20.68 7.27 9.52
C ASN A 121 19.25 7.54 10.06
N SER A 122 18.35 6.56 10.01
CA SER A 122 17.00 6.72 10.52
C SER A 122 16.94 6.52 12.03
N PRO A 123 16.12 7.31 12.75
CA PRO A 123 15.86 7.08 14.19
C PRO A 123 15.11 5.77 14.44
N THR A 124 14.61 5.14 13.39
CA THR A 124 13.91 3.86 13.46
C THR A 124 14.65 2.71 12.76
N TYR A 125 15.97 2.87 12.55
CA TYR A 125 16.82 1.84 11.96
C TYR A 125 16.64 0.48 12.64
N LEU A 126 16.46 -0.58 11.85
CA LEU A 126 16.18 -1.96 12.22
C LEU A 126 14.85 -2.18 12.97
N LYS A 127 14.05 -1.16 13.15
CA LYS A 127 12.68 -1.35 13.63
C LYS A 127 11.77 -1.85 12.50
N TRP A 128 10.82 -2.67 12.87
CA TRP A 128 9.79 -3.12 11.94
C TRP A 128 8.38 -2.84 12.49
N ARG A 129 7.43 -2.74 11.57
CA ARG A 129 6.01 -2.63 11.91
C ARG A 129 5.18 -3.46 10.95
N GLY A 130 4.19 -4.18 11.49
CA GLY A 130 3.21 -4.93 10.71
C GLY A 130 1.81 -4.35 10.86
N PHE A 131 1.04 -4.42 9.79
CA PHE A 131 -0.32 -3.90 9.70
C PHE A 131 -1.24 -4.94 9.09
N GLU A 132 -2.43 -5.08 9.64
CA GLU A 132 -3.48 -5.87 9.03
C GLU A 132 -4.17 -5.03 7.95
N ILE A 133 -3.92 -5.38 6.69
CA ILE A 133 -4.52 -4.74 5.52
C ILE A 133 -5.56 -5.69 4.94
N ARG A 134 -6.81 -5.23 4.91
CA ARG A 134 -7.96 -6.01 4.42
C ARG A 134 -8.57 -5.35 3.20
N ALA A 135 -9.21 -6.16 2.36
CA ALA A 135 -9.94 -5.65 1.21
C ALA A 135 -11.08 -4.70 1.60
N ASP A 136 -11.66 -4.86 2.79
CA ASP A 136 -12.80 -4.08 3.28
C ASP A 136 -12.43 -2.87 4.14
N ASN A 137 -11.18 -2.77 4.63
CA ASN A 137 -10.71 -1.56 5.33
C ASN A 137 -10.15 -0.50 4.38
N TYR A 138 -9.90 -0.88 3.13
CA TYR A 138 -9.44 -0.01 2.04
C TYR A 138 -8.10 0.71 2.31
N SER A 139 -7.36 0.29 3.32
CA SER A 139 -6.07 0.87 3.68
C SER A 139 -5.00 0.52 2.66
N MET A 140 -4.02 1.41 2.54
CA MET A 140 -2.83 1.23 1.71
C MET A 140 -1.61 1.61 2.53
N LEU A 141 -0.62 0.72 2.57
CA LEU A 141 0.67 1.00 3.20
C LEU A 141 1.57 1.71 2.19
N TYR A 142 2.07 2.90 2.56
CA TYR A 142 3.10 3.63 1.84
C TYR A 142 4.46 3.37 2.49
N ILE A 143 5.31 2.65 1.78
CA ILE A 143 6.61 2.17 2.25
C ILE A 143 7.71 3.01 1.61
N PRO A 144 8.50 3.77 2.38
CA PRO A 144 9.53 4.64 1.84
C PRO A 144 10.74 3.85 1.29
N ARG A 145 11.57 4.53 0.48
CA ARG A 145 12.87 4.01 0.04
C ARG A 145 13.73 3.59 1.22
N GLY A 146 14.52 2.56 1.04
CA GLY A 146 15.40 2.02 2.07
C GLY A 146 14.69 1.18 3.13
N CYS A 147 13.44 0.81 2.91
CA CYS A 147 12.72 -0.15 3.74
C CYS A 147 12.57 -1.49 3.03
N ALA A 148 12.81 -2.59 3.74
CA ALA A 148 12.42 -3.92 3.25
C ALA A 148 10.93 -4.16 3.50
N HIS A 149 10.28 -4.85 2.56
CA HIS A 149 8.86 -5.13 2.56
C HIS A 149 8.56 -6.61 2.36
N GLY A 150 7.55 -7.10 3.05
CA GLY A 150 7.00 -8.44 2.86
C GLY A 150 5.63 -8.57 3.54
N TYR A 151 4.91 -9.62 3.20
CA TYR A 151 3.61 -9.86 3.79
C TYR A 151 3.32 -11.36 3.98
N GLN A 152 2.40 -11.64 4.90
CA GLN A 152 1.81 -12.96 5.08
C GLN A 152 0.31 -12.90 4.85
N THR A 153 -0.24 -13.83 4.05
CA THR A 153 -1.69 -13.92 3.86
C THR A 153 -2.37 -14.47 5.11
N LEU A 154 -3.48 -13.86 5.53
CA LEU A 154 -4.29 -14.28 6.67
C LEU A 154 -5.54 -15.07 6.25
N GLU A 155 -5.81 -15.12 4.96
CA GLU A 155 -6.92 -15.85 4.34
C GLU A 155 -6.46 -16.56 3.07
N ASP A 156 -7.21 -17.58 2.66
CA ASP A 156 -7.03 -18.19 1.34
C ASP A 156 -7.48 -17.23 0.23
N ASP A 157 -7.02 -17.48 -0.99
CA ASP A 157 -7.45 -16.76 -2.19
C ASP A 157 -7.31 -15.22 -2.07
N THR A 158 -6.17 -14.79 -1.51
CA THR A 158 -5.85 -13.39 -1.22
C THR A 158 -5.14 -12.71 -2.40
N THR A 159 -5.57 -11.50 -2.75
CA THR A 159 -4.97 -10.70 -3.84
C THR A 159 -4.46 -9.36 -3.32
N VAL A 160 -3.20 -9.07 -3.61
CA VAL A 160 -2.51 -7.84 -3.28
C VAL A 160 -2.24 -7.04 -4.56
N PHE A 161 -2.62 -5.78 -4.55
CA PHE A 161 -2.27 -4.80 -5.56
C PHE A 161 -1.21 -3.87 -5.01
N TYR A 162 -0.14 -3.61 -5.77
CA TYR A 162 0.86 -2.64 -5.36
C TYR A 162 1.39 -1.82 -6.53
N MET A 163 1.78 -0.59 -6.20
CA MET A 163 2.37 0.38 -7.11
C MET A 163 3.81 0.68 -6.66
N VAL A 164 4.69 0.93 -7.63
CA VAL A 164 6.11 1.24 -7.36
C VAL A 164 6.57 2.45 -8.17
N THR A 165 7.58 3.15 -7.63
CA THR A 165 8.19 4.34 -8.23
C THR A 165 9.47 4.05 -8.99
N GLU A 166 9.91 2.79 -9.00
CA GLU A 166 11.09 2.32 -9.73
C GLU A 166 10.81 0.94 -10.33
N PRO A 167 11.27 0.63 -11.55
CA PRO A 167 11.18 -0.71 -12.10
C PRO A 167 11.97 -1.73 -11.27
N PHE A 168 11.67 -2.99 -11.48
CA PHE A 168 12.47 -4.07 -10.90
C PHE A 168 13.82 -4.18 -11.58
N HIS A 169 14.89 -4.09 -10.78
CA HIS A 169 16.29 -4.24 -11.19
C HIS A 169 16.92 -5.45 -10.47
N PRO A 170 17.08 -6.59 -11.14
CA PRO A 170 17.62 -7.81 -10.52
C PRO A 170 18.97 -7.62 -9.83
N GLU A 171 19.84 -6.77 -10.40
CA GLU A 171 21.16 -6.46 -9.85
C GLU A 171 21.11 -5.64 -8.54
N SER A 172 20.04 -4.89 -8.33
CA SER A 172 19.79 -4.06 -7.13
C SER A 172 18.89 -4.75 -6.12
N GLU A 173 18.24 -5.86 -6.49
CA GLU A 173 17.37 -6.58 -5.57
C GLU A 173 18.16 -7.19 -4.42
N ARG A 174 17.63 -7.03 -3.21
CA ARG A 174 18.12 -7.66 -1.98
C ARG A 174 16.95 -8.20 -1.19
N GLY A 175 17.25 -9.08 -0.26
CA GLY A 175 16.25 -9.61 0.67
C GLY A 175 16.83 -9.84 2.05
N ILE A 176 15.92 -9.90 3.02
CA ILE A 176 16.16 -10.34 4.39
C ILE A 176 15.33 -11.59 4.61
N ARG A 177 15.90 -12.59 5.27
CA ARG A 177 15.13 -13.79 5.59
C ARG A 177 13.98 -13.44 6.54
N TRP A 178 12.83 -13.99 6.27
CA TRP A 178 11.57 -13.72 7.01
C TRP A 178 11.66 -13.95 8.53
N ASN A 179 12.53 -14.86 8.98
CA ASN A 179 12.78 -15.21 10.39
C ASN A 179 14.17 -14.77 10.85
N ASP A 180 14.70 -13.71 10.28
CA ASP A 180 16.01 -13.15 10.60
C ASP A 180 16.17 -12.91 12.10
N PRO A 181 17.28 -13.38 12.74
CA PRO A 181 17.48 -13.26 14.19
C PRO A 181 17.75 -11.84 14.68
N THR A 182 18.19 -10.92 13.79
CA THR A 182 18.43 -9.51 14.10
C THR A 182 17.12 -8.72 14.09
N ILE A 183 16.27 -8.96 13.11
CA ILE A 183 15.01 -8.21 12.90
C ILE A 183 13.89 -8.78 13.77
N THR A 184 13.78 -10.11 13.90
CA THR A 184 12.82 -10.81 14.77
C THR A 184 11.35 -10.49 14.53
N ILE A 185 10.92 -10.44 13.26
CA ILE A 185 9.52 -10.19 12.89
C ILE A 185 8.62 -11.25 13.53
N LYS A 186 7.50 -10.80 14.11
CA LYS A 186 6.47 -11.68 14.70
C LYS A 186 5.34 -11.88 13.71
N TRP A 187 5.47 -12.91 12.90
CA TRP A 187 4.42 -13.30 11.95
C TRP A 187 3.23 -13.92 12.69
N PRO A 188 1.98 -13.56 12.33
CA PRO A 188 0.79 -13.99 13.06
C PRO A 188 0.44 -15.48 12.87
N LEU A 189 0.90 -16.09 11.78
CA LEU A 189 0.60 -17.48 11.45
C LEU A 189 1.88 -18.29 11.17
N PRO A 190 1.85 -19.61 11.32
CA PRO A 190 2.86 -20.47 10.73
C PRO A 190 2.94 -20.25 9.22
N VAL A 191 4.15 -20.27 8.66
CA VAL A 191 4.35 -20.16 7.22
C VAL A 191 3.87 -21.44 6.55
N SER A 192 2.86 -21.35 5.69
CA SER A 192 2.35 -22.49 4.92
C SER A 192 3.05 -22.66 3.58
N PHE A 193 3.41 -21.55 2.95
CA PHE A 193 4.13 -21.52 1.68
C PHE A 193 5.06 -20.32 1.61
N ILE A 194 6.27 -20.52 1.11
CA ILE A 194 7.28 -19.50 0.83
C ILE A 194 8.13 -19.96 -0.35
N SER A 195 8.63 -19.05 -1.18
CA SER A 195 9.54 -19.42 -2.25
C SER A 195 10.91 -19.84 -1.72
N ASP A 196 11.61 -20.71 -2.46
CA ASP A 196 12.99 -21.10 -2.10
C ASP A 196 13.90 -19.88 -2.00
N LYS A 197 13.71 -18.90 -2.88
CA LYS A 197 14.45 -17.63 -2.85
C LYS A 197 14.27 -16.92 -1.53
N ASP A 198 13.02 -16.68 -1.10
CA ASP A 198 12.71 -15.91 0.09
C ASP A 198 13.13 -16.64 1.37
N ASN A 199 13.06 -17.97 1.34
CA ASN A 199 13.45 -18.80 2.47
C ASN A 199 14.97 -18.92 2.67
N ASN A 200 15.76 -18.66 1.62
CA ASN A 200 17.21 -18.84 1.61
C ASN A 200 18.02 -17.54 1.60
N TYR A 201 17.39 -16.39 1.85
CA TYR A 201 18.17 -15.18 2.09
C TYR A 201 19.10 -15.36 3.31
N SER A 202 20.30 -14.80 3.21
CA SER A 202 21.25 -14.76 4.32
C SER A 202 20.71 -13.94 5.49
N ASP A 203 21.23 -14.18 6.68
CA ASP A 203 20.97 -13.34 7.84
C ASP A 203 21.46 -11.91 7.55
N PHE A 204 20.70 -10.94 8.02
CA PHE A 204 21.04 -9.54 7.91
C PHE A 204 22.22 -9.23 8.82
N ILE A 205 23.23 -8.60 8.27
CA ILE A 205 24.40 -8.12 9.02
C ILE A 205 24.29 -6.59 9.05
N PRO A 206 24.08 -5.97 10.24
CA PRO A 206 23.96 -4.53 10.41
C PRO A 206 25.21 -3.76 10.00
#